data_5dba77d4fc6d5ac6d09efa203427dcb2
#
_entry.id   5dba77d4fc6d5ac6d09efa203427dcb2
#
_cell.length_a   1.000
_cell.length_b   1.000
_cell.length_c   1.000
_cell.angle_alpha   90.00
_cell.angle_beta   90.00
_cell.angle_gamma   90.00
#
_symmetry.space_group_name_H-M   'P 1'
#
loop_
_entity.id
_entity.type
_entity.pdbx_description
1 polymer ?
#
loop_
_entity_poly.entity_id
_entity_poly.type
_entity_poly.pdbx_seq_one_letter_code
_entity_poly.pdbx_strand_id
1 'polypeptide(L)'
;MATVYVIANQKGGIGKTTTATTLAGILNQKGKTLLIDADPQGNSTSTYQAAIEDTATLYDVMVDEDPVPLDEAVQHMENGDIVASDPLLAKAGKLLDGNVEGMYRLQDALEMLDGYDYIVIDTAPSLDIVLYNCLIAADEVIIPVTADAFALQGLTKLSDTIHAVQKRQNRNLQIAGLLLVK
;
A
#
# COMPACT_ATOMS: atom_id res chain seq x y z
N MET A 1 16.31 -8.31 -0.06
CA MET A 1 15.17 -7.43 -0.33
C MET A 1 13.91 -8.12 0.18
N ALA A 2 13.02 -7.38 0.81
CA ALA A 2 11.71 -7.89 1.22
C ALA A 2 10.83 -8.21 0.01
N THR A 3 9.87 -9.15 0.16
CA THR A 3 8.81 -9.33 -0.83
C THR A 3 7.67 -8.37 -0.53
N VAL A 4 7.29 -7.54 -1.50
CA VAL A 4 6.28 -6.48 -1.35
C VAL A 4 4.95 -6.88 -1.96
N TYR A 5 3.91 -7.00 -1.13
CA TYR A 5 2.53 -7.31 -1.52
C TYR A 5 1.65 -6.06 -1.46
N VAL A 6 0.90 -5.80 -2.50
CA VAL A 6 -0.14 -4.75 -2.51
C VAL A 6 -1.52 -5.39 -2.53
N ILE A 7 -2.40 -4.94 -1.63
CA ILE A 7 -3.81 -5.32 -1.60
C ILE A 7 -4.61 -4.21 -2.27
N ALA A 8 -5.11 -4.45 -3.48
CA ALA A 8 -5.76 -3.41 -4.28
C ALA A 8 -7.11 -3.85 -4.86
N ASN A 9 -8.10 -2.97 -4.78
CA ASN A 9 -9.33 -3.00 -5.57
C ASN A 9 -10.04 -1.65 -5.46
N GLN A 10 -10.70 -1.20 -6.54
CA GLN A 10 -11.47 0.04 -6.58
C GLN A 10 -12.77 0.02 -5.75
N LYS A 11 -13.28 -1.16 -5.43
CA LYS A 11 -14.52 -1.28 -4.67
C LYS A 11 -14.25 -1.08 -3.17
N GLY A 12 -15.01 -0.18 -2.54
CA GLY A 12 -14.99 -0.01 -1.08
C GLY A 12 -15.69 -1.17 -0.37
N GLY A 13 -15.28 -1.46 0.86
CA GLY A 13 -15.94 -2.44 1.73
C GLY A 13 -15.79 -3.91 1.33
N ILE A 14 -14.84 -4.26 0.44
CA ILE A 14 -14.61 -5.64 0.02
C ILE A 14 -13.51 -6.36 0.81
N GLY A 15 -13.13 -5.84 1.98
CA GLY A 15 -12.17 -6.51 2.84
C GLY A 15 -10.70 -6.32 2.47
N LYS A 16 -10.30 -5.24 1.77
CA LYS A 16 -8.88 -4.93 1.52
C LYS A 16 -8.09 -4.86 2.83
N THR A 17 -8.50 -3.99 3.73
CA THR A 17 -7.87 -3.83 5.06
C THR A 17 -7.84 -5.14 5.85
N THR A 18 -8.95 -5.88 5.86
CA THR A 18 -9.00 -7.21 6.51
C THR A 18 -7.99 -8.18 5.88
N THR A 19 -7.88 -8.17 4.55
CA THR A 19 -6.90 -9.00 3.83
C THR A 19 -5.48 -8.57 4.16
N ALA A 20 -5.18 -7.27 4.13
CA ALA A 20 -3.85 -6.72 4.40
C ALA A 20 -3.39 -7.04 5.83
N THR A 21 -4.21 -6.72 6.83
CA THR A 21 -3.88 -6.97 8.25
C THR A 21 -3.75 -8.45 8.57
N THR A 22 -4.63 -9.29 8.00
CA THR A 22 -4.55 -10.75 8.17
C THR A 22 -3.30 -11.33 7.51
N LEU A 23 -2.99 -10.91 6.27
CA LEU A 23 -1.81 -11.36 5.56
C LEU A 23 -0.53 -10.95 6.31
N ALA A 24 -0.45 -9.70 6.77
CA ALA A 24 0.68 -9.21 7.55
C ALA A 24 0.87 -10.05 8.83
N GLY A 25 -0.21 -10.35 9.55
CA GLY A 25 -0.15 -11.20 10.75
C GLY A 25 0.29 -12.65 10.47
N ILE A 26 -0.12 -13.23 9.33
CA ILE A 26 0.30 -14.58 8.91
C ILE A 26 1.79 -14.56 8.51
N LEU A 27 2.21 -13.56 7.74
CA LEU A 27 3.60 -13.44 7.27
C LEU A 27 4.55 -13.15 8.45
N ASN A 28 4.11 -12.38 9.44
CA ASN A 28 4.89 -12.09 10.65
C ASN A 28 5.22 -13.35 11.49
N GLN A 29 4.50 -14.46 11.28
CA GLN A 29 4.85 -15.77 11.85
C GLN A 29 5.98 -16.48 11.09
N LYS A 30 6.31 -16.01 9.88
CA LYS A 30 7.31 -16.63 8.98
C LYS A 30 8.58 -15.80 8.85
N GLY A 31 8.48 -14.48 8.99
CA GLY A 31 9.58 -13.54 8.88
C GLY A 31 9.14 -12.15 9.31
N LYS A 32 10.09 -11.25 9.51
CA LYS A 32 9.82 -9.88 9.95
C LYS A 32 8.98 -9.17 8.89
N THR A 33 7.80 -8.68 9.27
CA THR A 33 6.80 -8.13 8.34
C THR A 33 6.45 -6.69 8.72
N LEU A 34 6.40 -5.80 7.72
CA LEU A 34 5.92 -4.43 7.84
C LEU A 34 4.56 -4.32 7.14
N LEU A 35 3.58 -3.72 7.81
CA LEU A 35 2.34 -3.25 7.19
C LEU A 35 2.48 -1.77 6.87
N ILE A 36 2.08 -1.35 5.66
CA ILE A 36 2.00 0.06 5.27
C ILE A 36 0.54 0.38 4.97
N ASP A 37 -0.03 1.34 5.68
CA ASP A 37 -1.39 1.82 5.45
C ASP A 37 -1.36 3.00 4.46
N ALA A 38 -1.73 2.75 3.21
CA ALA A 38 -1.78 3.73 2.14
C ALA A 38 -3.22 4.21 1.84
N ASP A 39 -4.19 3.90 2.71
CA ASP A 39 -5.55 4.44 2.64
C ASP A 39 -5.68 5.66 3.57
N PRO A 40 -6.03 6.87 3.06
CA PRO A 40 -6.27 8.05 3.89
C PRO A 40 -7.34 7.87 4.99
N GLN A 41 -8.16 6.80 4.90
CA GLN A 41 -9.13 6.46 5.94
C GLN A 41 -8.48 5.82 7.17
N GLY A 42 -7.24 5.34 7.10
CA GLY A 42 -6.47 4.84 8.22
C GLY A 42 -7.05 3.62 8.93
N ASN A 43 -7.71 2.72 8.19
CA ASN A 43 -8.36 1.55 8.81
C ASN A 43 -7.35 0.54 9.35
N SER A 44 -6.24 0.31 8.64
CA SER A 44 -5.12 -0.52 9.13
C SER A 44 -4.42 0.14 10.31
N THR A 45 -4.20 1.46 10.23
CA THR A 45 -3.65 2.31 11.31
C THR A 45 -4.47 2.16 12.59
N SER A 46 -5.80 2.30 12.49
CA SER A 46 -6.71 2.12 13.62
C SER A 46 -6.70 0.70 14.17
N THR A 47 -6.63 -0.31 13.30
CA THR A 47 -6.58 -1.73 13.70
C THR A 47 -5.33 -2.04 14.51
N TYR A 48 -4.19 -1.44 14.15
CA TYR A 48 -2.92 -1.58 14.85
C TYR A 48 -2.79 -0.63 16.03
N GLN A 49 -3.73 0.31 16.23
CA GLN A 49 -3.68 1.36 17.25
C GLN A 49 -2.44 2.26 17.10
N ALA A 50 -1.97 2.43 15.87
CA ALA A 50 -0.82 3.29 15.58
C ALA A 50 -1.18 4.77 15.72
N ALA A 51 -0.22 5.59 16.15
CA ALA A 51 -0.37 7.01 16.31
C ALA A 51 -0.25 7.74 14.96
N ILE A 52 -0.91 8.90 14.85
CA ILE A 52 -0.78 9.82 13.71
C ILE A 52 -0.41 11.24 14.17
N GLU A 53 -0.50 11.53 15.47
CA GLU A 53 -0.10 12.81 16.05
C GLU A 53 1.32 12.69 16.60
N ASP A 54 2.11 13.73 16.41
CA ASP A 54 3.50 13.85 16.88
C ASP A 54 4.43 12.69 16.45
N THR A 55 4.13 12.06 15.29
CA THR A 55 4.92 10.98 14.72
C THR A 55 4.91 11.06 13.19
N ALA A 56 5.96 10.55 12.55
CA ALA A 56 6.00 10.44 11.10
C ALA A 56 4.99 9.40 10.59
N THR A 57 4.36 9.71 9.47
CA THR A 57 3.36 8.88 8.79
C THR A 57 3.78 8.61 7.33
N LEU A 58 3.01 7.84 6.61
CA LEU A 58 3.25 7.64 5.17
C LEU A 58 3.17 8.94 4.37
N TYR A 59 2.42 9.96 4.85
CA TYR A 59 2.38 11.27 4.23
C TYR A 59 3.77 11.94 4.26
N ASP A 60 4.43 11.94 5.40
CA ASP A 60 5.75 12.57 5.59
C ASP A 60 6.83 11.87 4.74
N VAL A 61 6.69 10.56 4.54
CA VAL A 61 7.60 9.77 3.69
C VAL A 61 7.41 10.06 2.21
N MET A 62 6.15 10.20 1.74
CA MET A 62 5.85 10.24 0.30
C MET A 62 5.63 11.64 -0.25
N VAL A 63 5.10 12.55 0.54
CA VAL A 63 4.47 13.78 0.03
C VAL A 63 5.20 15.04 0.48
N ASP A 64 5.86 15.01 1.62
CA ASP A 64 6.59 16.17 2.13
C ASP A 64 7.70 16.61 1.14
N GLU A 65 8.02 17.92 1.15
CA GLU A 65 9.12 18.50 0.37
C GLU A 65 10.48 17.97 0.84
N ASP A 66 10.61 17.65 2.14
CA ASP A 66 11.78 17.02 2.75
C ASP A 66 11.36 15.65 3.33
N PRO A 67 11.36 14.58 2.52
CA PRO A 67 10.79 13.30 2.92
C PRO A 67 11.52 12.66 4.09
N VAL A 68 10.76 12.21 5.07
CA VAL A 68 11.27 11.46 6.21
C VAL A 68 11.68 10.05 5.75
N PRO A 69 12.83 9.50 6.19
CA PRO A 69 13.19 8.11 5.95
C PRO A 69 12.09 7.15 6.45
N LEU A 70 11.81 6.10 5.69
CA LEU A 70 10.69 5.18 5.98
C LEU A 70 10.85 4.48 7.33
N ASP A 71 12.07 4.15 7.74
CA ASP A 71 12.38 3.53 9.02
C ASP A 71 12.02 4.42 10.23
N GLU A 72 12.11 5.75 10.09
CA GLU A 72 11.69 6.70 11.11
C GLU A 72 10.15 6.77 11.25
N ALA A 73 9.40 6.39 10.22
CA ALA A 73 7.93 6.31 10.26
C ALA A 73 7.40 4.95 10.75
N VAL A 74 8.28 3.97 10.97
CA VAL A 74 7.86 2.66 11.48
C VAL A 74 7.47 2.74 12.95
N GLN A 75 6.27 2.25 13.27
CA GLN A 75 5.79 2.08 14.64
C GLN A 75 5.74 0.59 15.01
N HIS A 76 6.33 0.24 16.16
CA HIS A 76 6.35 -1.13 16.69
C HIS A 76 5.16 -1.35 17.60
N MET A 77 4.14 -2.04 17.10
CA MET A 77 2.90 -2.28 17.81
C MET A 77 2.80 -3.74 18.27
N GLU A 78 1.86 -4.04 19.17
CA GLU A 78 1.63 -5.40 19.67
C GLU A 78 1.32 -6.39 18.53
N ASN A 79 0.61 -5.92 17.49
CA ASN A 79 0.21 -6.73 16.34
C ASN A 79 1.28 -6.84 15.25
N GLY A 80 2.41 -6.16 15.38
CA GLY A 80 3.50 -6.08 14.41
C GLY A 80 3.87 -4.65 14.02
N ASP A 81 4.83 -4.50 13.11
CA ASP A 81 5.32 -3.21 12.68
C ASP A 81 4.38 -2.59 11.63
N ILE A 82 4.15 -1.28 11.73
CA ILE A 82 3.29 -0.53 10.80
C ILE A 82 3.87 0.86 10.51
N VAL A 83 3.69 1.31 9.25
CA VAL A 83 3.73 2.73 8.88
C VAL A 83 2.29 3.22 8.78
N ALA A 84 1.94 4.18 9.63
CA ALA A 84 0.59 4.70 9.74
C ALA A 84 0.20 5.57 8.53
N SER A 85 -1.08 5.55 8.18
CA SER A 85 -1.66 6.49 7.22
C SER A 85 -1.97 7.84 7.89
N ASP A 86 -2.09 8.87 7.07
CA ASP A 86 -2.57 10.19 7.46
C ASP A 86 -3.70 10.64 6.50
N PRO A 87 -4.79 11.26 7.01
CA PRO A 87 -5.83 11.84 6.15
C PRO A 87 -5.30 12.84 5.11
N LEU A 88 -4.14 13.44 5.33
CA LEU A 88 -3.47 14.33 4.37
C LEU A 88 -3.04 13.61 3.08
N LEU A 89 -2.87 12.28 3.09
CA LEU A 89 -2.62 11.47 1.87
C LEU A 89 -3.69 11.69 0.79
N ALA A 90 -4.93 12.06 1.18
CA ALA A 90 -5.97 12.44 0.22
C ALA A 90 -5.58 13.65 -0.66
N LYS A 91 -4.58 14.43 -0.27
CA LYS A 91 -4.06 15.58 -1.03
C LYS A 91 -2.87 15.22 -1.91
N ALA A 92 -2.31 14.00 -1.78
CA ALA A 92 -1.11 13.57 -2.49
C ALA A 92 -1.23 13.78 -4.01
N GLY A 93 -2.41 13.54 -4.59
CA GLY A 93 -2.66 13.77 -6.01
C GLY A 93 -2.37 15.18 -6.48
N LYS A 94 -2.63 16.20 -5.65
CA LYS A 94 -2.36 17.60 -6.00
C LYS A 94 -0.91 18.01 -5.77
N LEU A 95 -0.26 17.39 -4.79
CA LEU A 95 1.10 17.75 -4.36
C LEU A 95 2.17 17.06 -5.19
N LEU A 96 1.89 15.84 -5.64
CA LEU A 96 2.80 15.04 -6.48
C LEU A 96 2.49 15.16 -7.99
N ASP A 97 1.38 15.82 -8.38
CA ASP A 97 0.99 15.97 -9.79
C ASP A 97 2.00 16.83 -10.55
N GLY A 98 2.39 16.34 -11.73
CA GLY A 98 3.41 16.99 -12.58
C GLY A 98 4.86 16.72 -12.16
N ASN A 99 5.12 16.05 -11.07
CA ASN A 99 6.46 15.62 -10.66
C ASN A 99 6.68 14.13 -11.03
N VAL A 100 7.60 13.86 -11.97
CA VAL A 100 7.93 12.50 -12.39
C VAL A 100 8.51 11.69 -11.22
N GLU A 101 9.31 12.29 -10.36
CA GLU A 101 9.87 11.66 -9.17
C GLU A 101 8.78 11.31 -8.14
N GLY A 102 7.67 12.07 -8.12
CA GLY A 102 6.53 11.82 -7.25
C GLY A 102 5.89 10.44 -7.40
N MET A 103 6.08 9.78 -8.55
CA MET A 103 5.57 8.42 -8.80
C MET A 103 6.43 7.32 -8.17
N TYR A 104 7.67 7.62 -7.78
CA TYR A 104 8.66 6.63 -7.28
C TYR A 104 8.97 6.79 -5.79
N ARG A 105 8.34 7.74 -5.11
CA ARG A 105 8.61 8.07 -3.69
C ARG A 105 8.59 6.85 -2.77
N LEU A 106 7.59 5.98 -2.92
CA LEU A 106 7.50 4.78 -2.08
C LEU A 106 8.55 3.74 -2.47
N GLN A 107 8.83 3.58 -3.76
CA GLN A 107 9.90 2.68 -4.21
C GLN A 107 11.26 3.11 -3.65
N ASP A 108 11.60 4.38 -3.80
CA ASP A 108 12.86 4.93 -3.30
C ASP A 108 12.99 4.75 -1.78
N ALA A 109 11.89 4.99 -1.05
CA ALA A 109 11.85 4.80 0.39
C ALA A 109 12.02 3.33 0.81
N LEU A 110 11.43 2.39 0.06
CA LEU A 110 11.56 0.95 0.31
C LEU A 110 12.95 0.42 -0.04
N GLU A 111 13.63 0.97 -1.04
CA GLU A 111 15.00 0.60 -1.40
C GLU A 111 16.02 0.90 -0.29
N MET A 112 15.71 1.89 0.56
CA MET A 112 16.54 2.29 1.70
C MET A 112 16.19 1.54 2.99
N LEU A 113 15.07 0.79 3.00
CA LEU A 113 14.58 0.08 4.18
C LEU A 113 15.21 -1.32 4.27
N ASP A 114 15.85 -1.62 5.39
CA ASP A 114 16.41 -2.93 5.68
C ASP A 114 15.68 -3.68 6.81
N GLY A 115 15.93 -4.97 6.90
CA GLY A 115 15.56 -5.78 8.06
C GLY A 115 14.14 -6.36 8.01
N TYR A 116 13.44 -6.26 6.89
CA TYR A 116 12.15 -6.91 6.67
C TYR A 116 12.24 -8.01 5.62
N ASP A 117 11.49 -9.10 5.83
CA ASP A 117 11.33 -10.20 4.89
C ASP A 117 10.11 -9.98 4.01
N TYR A 118 9.07 -9.35 4.56
CA TYR A 118 7.80 -9.07 3.89
C TYR A 118 7.31 -7.65 4.16
N ILE A 119 6.69 -7.06 3.14
CA ILE A 119 5.97 -5.79 3.25
C ILE A 119 4.58 -5.98 2.67
N VAL A 120 3.55 -5.57 3.40
CA VAL A 120 2.16 -5.62 2.95
C VAL A 120 1.61 -4.20 2.90
N ILE A 121 1.04 -3.79 1.76
CA ILE A 121 0.51 -2.45 1.56
C ILE A 121 -1.01 -2.53 1.42
N ASP A 122 -1.75 -1.89 2.35
CA ASP A 122 -3.21 -1.68 2.26
C ASP A 122 -3.50 -0.40 1.49
N THR A 123 -4.38 -0.45 0.48
CA THR A 123 -4.64 0.69 -0.39
C THR A 123 -6.08 1.19 -0.36
N ALA A 124 -6.26 2.49 -0.65
CA ALA A 124 -7.56 3.11 -0.85
C ALA A 124 -8.31 2.51 -2.07
N PRO A 125 -9.65 2.66 -2.13
CA PRO A 125 -10.43 2.23 -3.30
C PRO A 125 -10.36 3.25 -4.46
N SER A 126 -9.21 3.83 -4.73
CA SER A 126 -8.96 4.87 -5.75
C SER A 126 -7.86 4.44 -6.72
N LEU A 127 -7.89 4.99 -7.93
CA LEU A 127 -6.80 4.88 -8.91
C LEU A 127 -6.06 6.22 -8.97
N ASP A 128 -5.36 6.56 -7.90
CA ASP A 128 -4.63 7.80 -7.75
C ASP A 128 -3.11 7.58 -7.69
N ILE A 129 -2.37 8.67 -7.48
CA ILE A 129 -0.90 8.64 -7.42
C ILE A 129 -0.38 7.76 -6.28
N VAL A 130 -1.13 7.62 -5.18
CA VAL A 130 -0.73 6.76 -4.06
C VAL A 130 -0.78 5.29 -4.48
N LEU A 131 -1.86 4.85 -5.16
CA LEU A 131 -1.91 3.50 -5.69
C LEU A 131 -0.82 3.25 -6.74
N TYR A 132 -0.53 4.22 -7.62
CA TYR A 132 0.57 4.08 -8.59
C TYR A 132 1.91 3.88 -7.88
N ASN A 133 2.21 4.66 -6.83
CA ASN A 133 3.41 4.46 -6.00
C ASN A 133 3.46 3.05 -5.41
N CYS A 134 2.35 2.57 -4.84
CA CYS A 134 2.28 1.22 -4.28
C CYS A 134 2.54 0.13 -5.34
N LEU A 135 1.96 0.25 -6.54
CA LEU A 135 2.15 -0.71 -7.63
C LEU A 135 3.57 -0.67 -8.22
N ILE A 136 4.19 0.50 -8.27
CA ILE A 136 5.56 0.66 -8.77
C ILE A 136 6.55 -0.02 -7.80
N ALA A 137 6.30 0.10 -6.51
CA ALA A 137 7.14 -0.46 -5.45
C ALA A 137 6.90 -1.97 -5.18
N ALA A 138 5.83 -2.56 -5.74
CA ALA A 138 5.40 -3.92 -5.41
C ALA A 138 6.03 -5.01 -6.26
N ASP A 139 6.16 -6.21 -5.69
CA ASP A 139 6.42 -7.46 -6.42
C ASP A 139 5.11 -8.12 -6.85
N GLU A 140 4.12 -8.14 -5.96
CA GLU A 140 2.87 -8.88 -6.18
C GLU A 140 1.62 -8.08 -5.77
N VAL A 141 0.55 -8.23 -6.56
CA VAL A 141 -0.78 -7.66 -6.27
C VAL A 141 -1.76 -8.77 -5.93
N ILE A 142 -2.40 -8.68 -4.77
CA ILE A 142 -3.54 -9.51 -4.38
C ILE A 142 -4.81 -8.68 -4.53
N ILE A 143 -5.82 -9.21 -5.22
CA ILE A 143 -7.04 -8.50 -5.53
C ILE A 143 -8.22 -9.18 -4.83
N PRO A 144 -8.69 -8.67 -3.68
CA PRO A 144 -9.92 -9.15 -3.07
C PRO A 144 -11.11 -8.86 -3.98
N VAL A 145 -11.99 -9.84 -4.20
CA VAL A 145 -13.18 -9.72 -5.05
C VAL A 145 -14.40 -10.33 -4.36
N THR A 146 -15.57 -9.75 -4.59
CA THR A 146 -16.85 -10.34 -4.19
C THR A 146 -17.51 -11.02 -5.38
N ALA A 147 -18.30 -12.07 -5.13
CA ALA A 147 -19.03 -12.79 -6.18
C ALA A 147 -20.31 -12.03 -6.61
N ASP A 148 -20.14 -10.83 -7.14
CA ASP A 148 -21.25 -10.02 -7.66
C ASP A 148 -20.98 -9.51 -9.09
N ALA A 149 -22.05 -9.20 -9.82
CA ALA A 149 -21.97 -8.80 -11.23
C ALA A 149 -21.21 -7.48 -11.47
N PHE A 150 -21.09 -6.62 -10.46
CA PHE A 150 -20.38 -5.32 -10.57
C PHE A 150 -18.88 -5.44 -10.29
N ALA A 151 -18.42 -6.55 -9.73
CA ALA A 151 -17.00 -6.80 -9.46
C ALA A 151 -16.15 -6.75 -10.75
N LEU A 152 -16.70 -7.19 -11.88
CA LEU A 152 -15.99 -7.25 -13.17
C LEU A 152 -15.61 -5.87 -13.71
N GLN A 153 -16.44 -4.83 -13.55
CA GLN A 153 -16.12 -3.50 -14.08
C GLN A 153 -14.95 -2.83 -13.33
N GLY A 154 -14.94 -2.92 -12.00
CA GLY A 154 -13.83 -2.40 -11.19
C GLY A 154 -12.52 -3.17 -11.45
N LEU A 155 -12.63 -4.49 -11.65
CA LEU A 155 -11.48 -5.34 -11.95
C LEU A 155 -10.81 -4.97 -13.28
N THR A 156 -11.60 -4.66 -14.32
CA THR A 156 -11.05 -4.25 -15.63
C THR A 156 -10.18 -3.01 -15.51
N LYS A 157 -10.67 -1.95 -14.87
CA LYS A 157 -9.90 -0.70 -14.72
C LYS A 157 -8.63 -0.89 -13.89
N LEU A 158 -8.71 -1.66 -12.81
CA LEU A 158 -7.53 -1.99 -12.00
C LEU A 158 -6.52 -2.81 -12.82
N SER A 159 -6.98 -3.80 -13.58
CA SER A 159 -6.15 -4.60 -14.47
C SER A 159 -5.44 -3.74 -15.52
N ASP A 160 -6.15 -2.79 -16.15
CA ASP A 160 -5.57 -1.85 -17.11
C ASP A 160 -4.47 -0.99 -16.45
N THR A 161 -4.71 -0.55 -15.21
CA THR A 161 -3.71 0.21 -14.43
C THR A 161 -2.48 -0.64 -14.13
N ILE A 162 -2.66 -1.88 -13.64
CA ILE A 162 -1.56 -2.81 -13.36
C ILE A 162 -0.75 -3.07 -14.65
N HIS A 163 -1.41 -3.35 -15.77
CA HIS A 163 -0.73 -3.56 -17.06
C HIS A 163 0.04 -2.31 -17.54
N ALA A 164 -0.49 -1.12 -17.29
CA ALA A 164 0.23 0.12 -17.62
C ALA A 164 1.51 0.27 -16.80
N VAL A 165 1.45 -0.04 -15.49
CA VAL A 165 2.62 -0.05 -14.60
C VAL A 165 3.62 -1.12 -15.03
N GLN A 166 3.19 -2.35 -15.28
CA GLN A 166 4.04 -3.45 -15.75
C GLN A 166 4.80 -3.09 -17.03
N LYS A 167 4.15 -2.38 -17.96
CA LYS A 167 4.75 -2.02 -19.24
C LYS A 167 5.82 -0.94 -19.13
N ARG A 168 5.69 0.00 -18.19
CA ARG A 168 6.46 1.24 -18.20
C ARG A 168 7.37 1.43 -17.00
N GLN A 169 6.89 1.08 -15.80
CA GLN A 169 7.55 1.41 -14.54
C GLN A 169 8.09 0.17 -13.81
N ASN A 170 7.28 -0.89 -13.66
CA ASN A 170 7.66 -2.08 -12.90
C ASN A 170 7.34 -3.36 -13.70
N ARG A 171 8.30 -3.83 -14.48
CA ARG A 171 8.14 -5.03 -15.34
C ARG A 171 8.05 -6.32 -14.56
N ASN A 172 8.48 -6.33 -13.30
CA ASN A 172 8.50 -7.51 -12.45
C ASN A 172 7.19 -7.67 -11.66
N LEU A 173 6.35 -6.64 -11.62
CA LEU A 173 5.06 -6.69 -10.92
C LEU A 173 4.21 -7.85 -11.43
N GLN A 174 3.68 -8.67 -10.53
CA GLN A 174 2.82 -9.80 -10.86
C GLN A 174 1.46 -9.69 -10.16
N ILE A 175 0.43 -10.25 -10.76
CA ILE A 175 -0.84 -10.47 -10.07
C ILE A 175 -0.75 -11.84 -9.41
N ALA A 176 -0.59 -11.87 -8.08
CA ALA A 176 -0.53 -13.09 -7.29
C ALA A 176 -1.85 -13.89 -7.37
N GLY A 177 -2.97 -13.18 -7.43
CA GLY A 177 -4.27 -13.83 -7.58
C GLY A 177 -5.47 -12.96 -7.21
N LEU A 178 -6.65 -13.53 -7.42
CA LEU A 178 -7.92 -13.00 -6.95
C LEU A 178 -8.32 -13.73 -5.67
N LEU A 179 -8.58 -12.97 -4.60
CA LEU A 179 -9.07 -13.51 -3.34
C LEU A 179 -10.59 -13.32 -3.25
N LEU A 180 -11.34 -14.42 -3.34
CA LEU A 180 -12.79 -14.38 -3.17
C LEU A 180 -13.13 -14.13 -1.70
N VAL A 181 -13.79 -13.02 -1.44
CA VAL A 181 -14.30 -12.64 -0.11
C VAL A 181 -15.83 -12.68 -0.10
N LYS A 182 -16.40 -13.02 1.06
CA LYS A 182 -17.86 -13.10 1.24
C LYS A 182 -18.39 -11.86 1.94
#